data_0d291e4650b0d76cd8a66ea3e6bf18c1
#
_entry.id   0d291e4650b0d76cd8a66ea3e6bf18c1
#
_cell.length_a   1.000
_cell.length_b   1.000
_cell.length_c   1.000
_cell.angle_alpha   90.00
_cell.angle_beta   90.00
_cell.angle_gamma   90.00
#
_symmetry.space_group_name_H-M   'P 1'
#
loop_
_entity.id
_entity.type
_entity.pdbx_description
1 polymer ?
#
loop_
_entity_poly.entity_id
_entity_poly.type
_entity_poly.pdbx_seq_one_letter_code
_entity_poly.pdbx_strand_id
1 'polypeptide(L)'
;MILHLKKSISDERATEIANSINAFHFKKEQHVLITGAAMKEVPGAIAGEVEGFWVFDNDIQLASKKYRSAKRSVSIGKTVIGGESNKTILIGGPCSVESEDQIRESAELIKGMGLTTLRGGCYKPRTSPYSFQGMGLDGL
;
A
#
# COMPACT_ATOMS: atom_id res chain seq x y z
N MET A 1 12.66 -1.01 -7.14
CA MET A 1 13.30 -2.26 -6.67
C MET A 1 12.89 -2.55 -5.25
N ILE A 2 12.75 -3.80 -4.87
CA ILE A 2 12.63 -4.22 -3.47
C ILE A 2 13.93 -4.91 -3.07
N LEU A 3 14.45 -4.58 -1.89
CA LEU A 3 15.67 -5.16 -1.32
C LEU A 3 15.34 -5.74 0.05
N HIS A 4 15.81 -6.93 0.32
CA HIS A 4 15.84 -7.52 1.64
C HIS A 4 17.26 -7.41 2.17
N LEU A 5 17.45 -6.78 3.32
CA LEU A 5 18.75 -6.74 3.98
C LEU A 5 18.97 -8.03 4.79
N LYS A 6 20.22 -8.38 5.00
CA LYS A 6 20.59 -9.51 5.87
C LYS A 6 20.03 -9.30 7.28
N LYS A 7 19.62 -10.36 7.93
CA LYS A 7 19.04 -10.33 9.29
C LYS A 7 19.98 -9.77 10.35
N SER A 8 21.28 -9.78 10.08
CA SER A 8 22.33 -9.24 10.96
C SER A 8 22.46 -7.71 10.94
N ILE A 9 21.73 -7.03 10.03
CA ILE A 9 21.80 -5.57 9.91
C ILE A 9 20.98 -4.93 11.03
N SER A 10 21.57 -3.93 11.73
CA SER A 10 20.87 -3.18 12.78
C SER A 10 19.83 -2.20 12.20
N ASP A 11 18.90 -1.74 13.04
CA ASP A 11 17.87 -0.77 12.67
C ASP A 11 18.48 0.56 12.19
N GLU A 12 19.56 0.99 12.89
CA GLU A 12 20.29 2.21 12.54
C GLU A 12 20.94 2.07 11.15
N ARG A 13 21.64 0.94 10.93
CA ARG A 13 22.31 0.70 9.65
C ARG A 13 21.31 0.56 8.50
N ALA A 14 20.18 -0.10 8.73
CA ALA A 14 19.11 -0.22 7.73
C ALA A 14 18.53 1.16 7.34
N THR A 15 18.39 2.06 8.32
CA THR A 15 17.93 3.44 8.10
C THR A 15 18.95 4.25 7.32
N GLU A 16 20.24 4.14 7.63
CA GLU A 16 21.30 4.79 6.85
C GLU A 16 21.30 4.34 5.38
N ILE A 17 21.20 3.02 5.15
CA ILE A 17 21.12 2.47 3.80
C ILE A 17 19.88 3.02 3.08
N ALA A 18 18.72 2.99 3.73
CA ALA A 18 17.48 3.49 3.15
C ALA A 18 17.60 4.96 2.71
N ASN A 19 18.17 5.80 3.57
CA ASN A 19 18.40 7.22 3.28
C ASN A 19 19.38 7.40 2.10
N SER A 20 20.46 6.61 2.07
CA SER A 20 21.49 6.72 1.03
C SER A 20 20.97 6.42 -0.39
N ILE A 21 19.94 5.60 -0.51
CA ILE A 21 19.33 5.21 -1.79
C ILE A 21 17.91 5.76 -1.98
N ASN A 22 17.47 6.67 -1.12
CA ASN A 22 16.13 7.24 -1.11
C ASN A 22 15.02 6.18 -1.15
N ALA A 23 15.12 5.20 -0.26
CA ALA A 23 14.19 4.07 -0.16
C ALA A 23 13.22 4.22 1.00
N PHE A 24 11.98 3.75 0.81
CA PHE A 24 11.10 3.45 1.92
C PHE A 24 11.64 2.25 2.70
N HIS A 25 11.67 2.37 4.02
CA HIS A 25 12.12 1.33 4.91
C HIS A 25 11.01 0.85 5.83
N PHE A 26 10.83 -0.45 5.93
CA PHE A 26 10.02 -1.08 6.97
C PHE A 26 10.66 -2.40 7.42
N LYS A 27 10.37 -2.78 8.66
CA LYS A 27 10.84 -4.02 9.26
C LYS A 27 9.67 -4.98 9.44
N LYS A 28 9.85 -6.21 9.03
CA LYS A 28 8.96 -7.34 9.30
C LYS A 28 9.78 -8.44 9.99
N GLU A 29 10.08 -9.53 9.33
CA GLU A 29 11.04 -10.54 9.80
C GLU A 29 12.49 -10.10 9.57
N GLN A 30 12.68 -9.22 8.61
CA GLN A 30 13.94 -8.56 8.24
C GLN A 30 13.64 -7.17 7.69
N HIS A 31 14.71 -6.37 7.51
CA HIS A 31 14.57 -5.04 6.91
C HIS A 31 14.28 -5.15 5.41
N VAL A 32 13.25 -4.45 4.98
CA VAL A 32 12.83 -4.36 3.58
C VAL A 32 12.92 -2.91 3.13
N LEU A 33 13.63 -2.68 2.04
CA LEU A 33 13.78 -1.38 1.41
C LEU A 33 13.08 -1.37 0.06
N ILE A 34 12.38 -0.29 -0.25
CA ILE A 34 11.67 -0.11 -1.52
C ILE A 34 12.12 1.18 -2.16
N THR A 35 12.74 1.08 -3.33
CA THR A 35 13.13 2.23 -4.14
C THR A 35 12.17 2.43 -5.31
N GLY A 36 12.24 3.57 -5.98
CA GLY A 36 11.52 3.79 -7.24
C GLY A 36 11.89 2.76 -8.31
N ALA A 37 11.04 2.59 -9.32
CA ALA A 37 11.24 1.65 -10.42
C ALA A 37 12.46 1.97 -11.31
N ALA A 38 13.00 3.19 -11.22
CA ALA A 38 14.20 3.61 -11.95
C ALA A 38 15.47 2.84 -11.53
N MET A 39 15.55 2.41 -10.26
CA MET A 39 16.71 1.64 -9.76
C MET A 39 16.63 0.20 -10.28
N LYS A 40 17.63 -0.23 -11.03
CA LYS A 40 17.71 -1.56 -11.66
C LYS A 40 18.83 -2.43 -11.10
N GLU A 41 19.80 -1.84 -10.41
CA GLU A 41 20.96 -2.54 -9.85
C GLU A 41 21.15 -2.20 -8.39
N VAL A 42 21.67 -3.15 -7.62
CA VAL A 42 22.03 -2.90 -6.22
C VAL A 42 23.35 -2.12 -6.18
N PRO A 43 23.40 -0.95 -5.53
CA PRO A 43 24.65 -0.21 -5.41
C PRO A 43 25.76 -1.05 -4.77
N GLY A 44 26.97 -1.03 -5.35
CA GLY A 44 28.10 -1.82 -4.88
C GLY A 44 28.44 -1.59 -3.39
N ALA A 45 28.24 -0.36 -2.91
CA ALA A 45 28.49 0.00 -1.52
C ALA A 45 27.65 -0.79 -0.49
N ILE A 46 26.48 -1.27 -0.87
CA ILE A 46 25.55 -2.01 0.01
C ILE A 46 25.33 -3.46 -0.43
N ALA A 47 25.95 -3.88 -1.53
CA ALA A 47 25.73 -5.22 -2.10
C ALA A 47 26.03 -6.36 -1.09
N GLY A 48 27.04 -6.17 -0.25
CA GLY A 48 27.39 -7.12 0.81
C GLY A 48 26.37 -7.24 1.96
N GLU A 49 25.46 -6.28 2.07
CA GLU A 49 24.44 -6.19 3.13
C GLU A 49 23.06 -6.66 2.65
N VAL A 50 22.88 -6.86 1.33
CA VAL A 50 21.64 -7.33 0.71
C VAL A 50 21.62 -8.86 0.67
N GLU A 51 20.51 -9.45 1.13
CA GLU A 51 20.26 -10.89 1.07
C GLU A 51 19.55 -11.27 -0.24
N GLY A 52 18.63 -10.40 -0.71
CA GLY A 52 17.89 -10.63 -1.94
C GLY A 52 17.27 -9.35 -2.49
N PHE A 53 17.03 -9.34 -3.80
CA PHE A 53 16.41 -8.18 -4.44
C PHE A 53 15.53 -8.57 -5.62
N TRP A 54 14.55 -7.69 -5.93
CA TRP A 54 13.64 -7.82 -7.06
C TRP A 54 13.54 -6.50 -7.81
N VAL A 55 13.79 -6.56 -9.11
CA VAL A 55 13.73 -5.41 -10.01
C VAL A 55 12.37 -5.36 -10.70
N PHE A 56 11.78 -4.18 -10.83
CA PHE A 56 10.48 -3.95 -11.44
C PHE A 56 10.55 -2.83 -12.47
N ASP A 57 9.59 -2.82 -13.41
CA ASP A 57 9.47 -1.80 -14.45
C ASP A 57 8.46 -0.71 -14.12
N ASN A 58 7.75 -0.84 -12.98
CA ASN A 58 6.81 0.14 -12.46
C ASN A 58 6.81 0.13 -10.92
N ASP A 59 6.11 1.08 -10.30
CA ASP A 59 6.10 1.25 -8.85
C ASP A 59 5.08 0.36 -8.12
N ILE A 60 4.31 -0.48 -8.83
CA ILE A 60 3.41 -1.47 -8.21
C ILE A 60 4.21 -2.72 -7.80
N GLN A 61 5.23 -2.53 -7.00
CA GLN A 61 6.26 -3.53 -6.70
C GLN A 61 5.78 -4.57 -5.69
N LEU A 62 5.23 -4.11 -4.55
CA LEU A 62 4.76 -5.00 -3.48
C LEU A 62 3.56 -5.86 -3.88
N ALA A 63 2.75 -5.40 -4.83
CA ALA A 63 1.60 -6.15 -5.34
C ALA A 63 1.98 -7.17 -6.41
N SER A 64 3.21 -7.12 -6.92
CA SER A 64 3.68 -7.99 -8.00
C SER A 64 3.85 -9.44 -7.54
N LYS A 65 3.38 -10.39 -8.35
CA LYS A 65 3.66 -11.82 -8.17
C LYS A 65 5.14 -12.18 -8.34
N LYS A 66 5.93 -11.31 -8.98
CA LYS A 66 7.39 -11.46 -9.07
C LYS A 66 8.05 -11.37 -7.69
N TYR A 67 7.52 -10.50 -6.81
CA TYR A 67 7.99 -10.40 -5.43
C TYR A 67 7.39 -11.50 -4.55
N ARG A 68 6.10 -11.74 -4.66
CA ARG A 68 5.39 -12.76 -3.89
C ARG A 68 4.42 -13.52 -4.78
N SER A 69 4.74 -14.77 -5.08
CA SER A 69 3.94 -15.61 -5.99
C SER A 69 2.57 -15.97 -5.41
N ALA A 70 2.48 -16.13 -4.08
CA ALA A 70 1.22 -16.45 -3.41
C ALA A 70 0.21 -15.29 -3.52
N LYS A 71 -1.04 -15.61 -3.80
CA LYS A 71 -2.14 -14.64 -3.76
C LYS A 71 -2.28 -14.08 -2.36
N ARG A 72 -2.42 -12.75 -2.26
CA ARG A 72 -2.67 -12.08 -0.98
C ARG A 72 -4.15 -12.10 -0.65
N SER A 73 -4.44 -12.20 0.64
CA SER A 73 -5.76 -11.93 1.19
C SER A 73 -5.69 -10.71 2.11
N VAL A 74 -6.75 -9.91 2.08
CA VAL A 74 -6.93 -8.75 2.96
C VAL A 74 -8.24 -8.94 3.70
N SER A 75 -8.20 -8.89 5.02
CA SER A 75 -9.39 -8.96 5.86
C SER A 75 -9.87 -7.56 6.23
N ILE A 76 -11.14 -7.28 5.99
CA ILE A 76 -11.84 -6.08 6.41
C ILE A 76 -13.01 -6.54 7.27
N GLY A 77 -12.85 -6.51 8.58
CA GLY A 77 -13.80 -7.14 9.50
C GLY A 77 -13.99 -8.62 9.18
N LYS A 78 -15.22 -9.03 8.84
CA LYS A 78 -15.56 -10.40 8.45
C LYS A 78 -15.37 -10.68 6.95
N THR A 79 -15.11 -9.67 6.16
CA THR A 79 -14.95 -9.79 4.70
C THR A 79 -13.49 -10.06 4.36
N VAL A 80 -13.22 -11.10 3.57
CA VAL A 80 -11.88 -11.44 3.08
C VAL A 80 -11.84 -11.20 1.58
N ILE A 81 -10.91 -10.36 1.13
CA ILE A 81 -10.69 -10.00 -0.27
C ILE A 81 -9.44 -10.70 -0.78
N GLY A 82 -9.54 -11.36 -1.93
CA GLY A 82 -8.42 -12.06 -2.57
C GLY A 82 -8.15 -13.44 -1.99
N GLY A 83 -6.89 -13.85 -1.96
CA GLY A 83 -6.50 -15.23 -1.62
C GLY A 83 -7.03 -16.24 -2.64
N GLU A 84 -7.43 -17.41 -2.17
CA GLU A 84 -8.01 -18.47 -2.99
C GLU A 84 -9.55 -18.37 -3.11
N SER A 85 -10.15 -17.27 -2.62
CA SER A 85 -11.59 -17.04 -2.75
C SER A 85 -11.97 -16.75 -4.20
N ASN A 86 -12.96 -17.48 -4.71
CA ASN A 86 -13.57 -17.22 -6.01
C ASN A 86 -14.84 -16.34 -5.89
N LYS A 87 -15.09 -15.75 -4.72
CA LYS A 87 -16.26 -14.90 -4.48
C LYS A 87 -16.01 -13.49 -5.03
N THR A 88 -16.98 -12.94 -5.73
CA THR A 88 -17.02 -11.53 -6.07
C THR A 88 -17.45 -10.73 -4.84
N ILE A 89 -16.72 -9.70 -4.50
CA ILE A 89 -17.04 -8.78 -3.41
C ILE A 89 -17.43 -7.46 -3.99
N LEU A 90 -18.59 -6.96 -3.57
CA LEU A 90 -19.06 -5.63 -3.94
C LEU A 90 -18.60 -4.63 -2.86
N ILE A 91 -17.90 -3.60 -3.31
CA ILE A 91 -17.43 -2.49 -2.48
C ILE A 91 -18.19 -1.25 -2.95
N GLY A 92 -19.10 -0.75 -2.14
CA GLY A 92 -19.89 0.44 -2.43
C GLY A 92 -19.36 1.68 -1.74
N GLY A 93 -19.90 2.83 -2.11
CA GLY A 93 -19.66 4.11 -1.44
C GLY A 93 -19.27 5.26 -2.37
N PRO A 94 -19.28 6.50 -1.85
CA PRO A 94 -19.05 7.69 -2.63
C PRO A 94 -17.61 7.79 -3.12
N CYS A 95 -17.41 8.48 -4.24
CA CYS A 95 -16.06 8.79 -4.71
C CYS A 95 -15.31 9.66 -3.71
N SER A 96 -16.00 10.58 -3.06
CA SER A 96 -15.47 11.52 -2.08
C SER A 96 -16.30 11.50 -0.81
N VAL A 97 -15.67 11.56 0.36
CA VAL A 97 -16.34 11.95 1.61
C VAL A 97 -16.43 13.47 1.61
N GLU A 98 -17.65 13.99 1.63
CA GLU A 98 -17.95 15.44 1.54
C GLU A 98 -18.63 15.96 2.81
N SER A 99 -19.30 15.08 3.56
CA SER A 99 -19.87 15.36 4.87
C SER A 99 -20.09 14.06 5.65
N GLU A 100 -20.28 14.18 6.97
CA GLU A 100 -20.65 13.07 7.84
C GLU A 100 -22.01 12.47 7.45
N ASP A 101 -23.00 13.33 7.13
CA ASP A 101 -24.32 12.87 6.74
C ASP A 101 -24.28 12.04 5.46
N GLN A 102 -23.56 12.52 4.43
CA GLN A 102 -23.40 11.80 3.16
C GLN A 102 -22.78 10.40 3.35
N ILE A 103 -21.74 10.28 4.17
CA ILE A 103 -21.10 8.97 4.37
C ILE A 103 -21.97 8.04 5.21
N ARG A 104 -22.72 8.57 6.19
CA ARG A 104 -23.72 7.82 6.97
C ARG A 104 -24.84 7.29 6.12
N GLU A 105 -25.46 8.15 5.28
CA GLU A 105 -26.49 7.71 4.33
C GLU A 105 -25.98 6.63 3.38
N SER A 106 -24.74 6.79 2.89
CA SER A 106 -24.09 5.78 2.05
C SER A 106 -23.91 4.46 2.80
N ALA A 107 -23.52 4.50 4.07
CA ALA A 107 -23.35 3.32 4.90
C ALA A 107 -24.68 2.59 5.15
N GLU A 108 -25.75 3.33 5.45
CA GLU A 108 -27.09 2.74 5.63
C GLU A 108 -27.62 2.10 4.36
N LEU A 109 -27.44 2.76 3.20
CA LEU A 109 -27.82 2.21 1.90
C LEU A 109 -27.08 0.89 1.63
N ILE A 110 -25.76 0.87 1.80
CA ILE A 110 -24.92 -0.31 1.57
C ILE A 110 -25.31 -1.45 2.51
N LYS A 111 -25.56 -1.15 3.78
CA LYS A 111 -26.03 -2.10 4.78
C LYS A 111 -27.41 -2.65 4.42
N GLY A 112 -28.34 -1.77 3.98
CA GLY A 112 -29.67 -2.16 3.50
C GLY A 112 -29.64 -3.09 2.28
N MET A 113 -28.62 -2.98 1.44
CA MET A 113 -28.35 -3.88 0.32
C MET A 113 -27.69 -5.21 0.73
N GLY A 114 -27.42 -5.44 2.00
CA GLY A 114 -26.73 -6.63 2.51
C GLY A 114 -25.22 -6.64 2.22
N LEU A 115 -24.63 -5.51 1.81
CA LEU A 115 -23.21 -5.39 1.58
C LEU A 115 -22.45 -5.09 2.87
N THR A 116 -21.19 -5.50 2.93
CA THR A 116 -20.38 -5.46 4.15
C THR A 116 -19.16 -4.53 4.03
N THR A 117 -18.97 -3.92 2.87
CA THR A 117 -17.78 -3.13 2.59
C THR A 117 -18.15 -1.79 1.99
N LEU A 118 -17.83 -0.71 2.73
CA LEU A 118 -17.96 0.68 2.32
C LEU A 118 -16.59 1.24 1.95
N ARG A 119 -16.53 2.09 0.93
CA ARG A 119 -15.35 2.90 0.62
C ARG A 119 -15.72 4.37 0.52
N GLY A 120 -14.81 5.26 0.91
CA GLY A 120 -14.90 6.69 0.71
C GLY A 120 -13.51 7.30 0.60
N GLY A 121 -13.31 8.25 -0.30
CA GLY A 121 -12.02 8.90 -0.49
C GLY A 121 -11.94 10.22 0.26
N CYS A 122 -11.09 10.33 1.28
CA CYS A 122 -10.93 11.55 2.08
C CYS A 122 -9.89 12.51 1.48
N TYR A 123 -8.97 12.01 0.68
CA TYR A 123 -7.96 12.79 -0.04
C TYR A 123 -8.17 12.67 -1.55
N LYS A 124 -8.20 13.81 -2.24
CA LYS A 124 -8.41 13.89 -3.69
C LYS A 124 -7.20 14.54 -4.37
N PRO A 125 -6.40 13.81 -5.14
CA PRO A 125 -5.37 14.42 -5.96
C PRO A 125 -6.05 15.25 -7.06
N ARG A 126 -5.82 16.56 -7.07
CA ARG A 126 -6.35 17.51 -8.05
C ARG A 126 -5.21 18.32 -8.63
N THR A 127 -5.33 18.61 -9.91
CA THR A 127 -4.36 19.47 -10.62
C THR A 127 -4.57 20.95 -10.30
N SER A 128 -5.80 21.34 -9.98
CA SER A 128 -6.14 22.71 -9.59
C SER A 128 -6.20 22.85 -8.06
N PRO A 129 -5.48 23.79 -7.47
CA PRO A 129 -5.54 24.07 -6.02
C PRO A 129 -6.88 24.64 -5.56
N TYR A 130 -7.72 25.15 -6.50
CA TYR A 130 -9.05 25.67 -6.21
C TYR A 130 -10.14 24.60 -6.20
N SER A 131 -9.82 23.37 -6.60
CA SER A 131 -10.78 22.26 -6.54
C SER A 131 -10.83 21.66 -5.14
N PHE A 132 -11.95 21.08 -4.78
CA PHE A 132 -12.10 20.33 -3.53
C PHE A 132 -11.07 19.21 -3.43
N GLN A 133 -10.20 19.26 -2.41
CA GLN A 133 -9.10 18.32 -2.20
C GLN A 133 -9.47 17.10 -1.33
N GLY A 134 -10.74 17.01 -0.93
CA GLY A 134 -11.24 16.04 0.05
C GLY A 134 -11.28 16.66 1.45
N MET A 135 -11.92 15.96 2.39
CA MET A 135 -11.99 16.38 3.80
C MET A 135 -10.70 16.11 4.57
N GLY A 136 -9.74 15.39 3.99
CA GLY A 136 -8.49 15.05 4.68
C GLY A 136 -8.73 14.19 5.91
N LEU A 137 -8.04 14.53 7.01
CA LEU A 137 -8.14 13.79 8.28
C LEU A 137 -9.54 13.85 8.89
N ASP A 138 -10.27 14.97 8.71
CA ASP A 138 -11.62 15.12 9.26
C ASP A 138 -12.63 14.17 8.59
N GLY A 139 -12.28 13.63 7.43
CA GLY A 139 -13.12 12.66 6.71
C GLY A 139 -12.79 11.18 7.02
N LEU A 140 -11.79 10.93 7.85
CA LEU A 140 -11.40 9.58 8.26
C LEU A 140 -12.13 9.15 9.53
#